data_8e1aa02b50748b55edede39e08e885a0
#
_entry.id   8e1aa02b50748b55edede39e08e885a0
#
_cell.length_a   1.000
_cell.length_b   1.000
_cell.length_c   1.000
_cell.angle_alpha   90.00
_cell.angle_beta   90.00
_cell.angle_gamma   90.00
#
_symmetry.space_group_name_H-M   'P 1'
#
loop_
_entity.id
_entity.type
_entity.pdbx_description
1 polymer ?
#
loop_
_entity_poly.entity_id
_entity_poly.type
_entity_poly.pdbx_seq_one_letter_code
_entity_poly.pdbx_strand_id
1 'polypeptide(L)'
;MAVNSTLPFVPNPETTEGDHFAITFAPLSLDEVYRLADDSRNGAIVVMSGMVRDNTEGRAVSCLEYQAYEPMALEVFKTIATQIRQQWTDVTRIVIHHRTGKLLVGEISVLVAIGCPHRGEAFEACRYAIDTLKHNAPIWKKEHWEDGSSTWVSIGACEEEE
;
A
#
# COMPACT_ATOMS: atom_id res chain seq x y z
N MET A 1 14.34 13.83 -20.12
CA MET A 1 13.38 14.68 -19.40
C MET A 1 12.30 13.79 -18.82
N ALA A 2 12.31 13.56 -17.54
CA ALA A 2 11.22 12.88 -16.88
C ALA A 2 10.02 13.83 -16.87
N VAL A 3 8.99 13.49 -17.62
CA VAL A 3 7.71 14.19 -17.52
C VAL A 3 7.14 13.80 -16.17
N ASN A 4 7.23 14.72 -15.23
CA ASN A 4 6.62 14.60 -13.92
C ASN A 4 5.10 14.70 -14.11
N SER A 5 4.48 13.62 -14.50
CA SER A 5 3.03 13.51 -14.57
C SER A 5 2.52 13.27 -13.16
N THR A 6 2.52 14.29 -12.35
CA THR A 6 1.65 14.37 -11.18
C THR A 6 0.24 14.54 -11.69
N LEU A 7 -0.38 13.44 -12.10
CA LEU A 7 -1.83 13.45 -12.25
C LEU A 7 -2.40 13.76 -10.88
N PRO A 8 -3.23 14.80 -10.77
CA PRO A 8 -3.88 15.09 -9.51
C PRO A 8 -4.68 13.85 -9.11
N PHE A 9 -4.52 13.43 -7.87
CA PHE A 9 -5.34 12.38 -7.30
C PHE A 9 -6.80 12.78 -7.45
N VAL A 10 -7.56 11.99 -8.21
CA VAL A 10 -9.01 12.14 -8.34
C VAL A 10 -9.64 11.10 -7.44
N PRO A 11 -10.37 11.49 -6.37
CA PRO A 11 -11.09 10.54 -5.55
C PRO A 11 -12.03 9.73 -6.44
N ASN A 12 -11.99 8.42 -6.32
CA ASN A 12 -12.96 7.57 -7.01
C ASN A 12 -14.34 7.86 -6.41
N PRO A 13 -15.34 8.30 -7.22
CA PRO A 13 -16.66 8.64 -6.69
C PRO A 13 -17.45 7.46 -6.12
N GLU A 14 -16.95 6.23 -6.30
CA GLU A 14 -17.54 5.01 -5.74
C GLU A 14 -16.94 4.60 -4.40
N THR A 15 -15.99 5.38 -3.85
CA THR A 15 -15.46 5.09 -2.52
C THR A 15 -16.48 5.40 -1.46
N THR A 16 -16.74 4.44 -0.59
CA THR A 16 -17.49 4.64 0.63
C THR A 16 -16.90 5.80 1.43
N GLU A 17 -17.72 6.58 2.06
CA GLU A 17 -17.43 7.83 2.76
C GLU A 17 -16.00 7.92 3.33
N GLY A 18 -15.12 8.65 2.62
CA GLY A 18 -13.80 9.02 3.10
C GLY A 18 -12.69 8.00 2.92
N ASP A 19 -12.90 6.92 2.20
CA ASP A 19 -11.83 5.99 1.82
C ASP A 19 -11.06 6.53 0.62
N HIS A 20 -9.75 6.19 0.53
CA HIS A 20 -8.86 6.79 -0.45
C HIS A 20 -7.87 5.78 -0.98
N PHE A 21 -7.94 5.49 -2.27
CA PHE A 21 -7.10 4.50 -2.93
C PHE A 21 -6.33 5.12 -4.08
N ALA A 22 -5.03 4.81 -4.17
CA ALA A 22 -4.20 5.31 -5.25
C ALA A 22 -3.11 4.32 -5.64
N ILE A 23 -2.80 4.28 -6.93
CA ILE A 23 -1.61 3.67 -7.50
C ILE A 23 -0.91 4.75 -8.31
N THR A 24 0.37 5.01 -8.03
CA THR A 24 1.10 6.13 -8.62
C THR A 24 2.58 5.81 -8.83
N PHE A 25 3.21 6.47 -9.79
CA PHE A 25 4.66 6.49 -9.95
C PHE A 25 5.36 7.48 -9.02
N ALA A 26 4.63 8.48 -8.53
CA ALA A 26 5.19 9.50 -7.64
C ALA A 26 5.54 8.92 -6.27
N PRO A 27 6.55 9.46 -5.57
CA PRO A 27 6.81 9.10 -4.19
C PRO A 27 5.57 9.21 -3.31
N LEU A 28 5.36 8.23 -2.45
CA LEU A 28 4.26 8.26 -1.50
C LEU A 28 4.57 9.19 -0.33
N SER A 29 3.55 9.87 0.18
CA SER A 29 3.66 10.83 1.27
C SER A 29 2.98 10.33 2.54
N LEU A 30 3.77 10.19 3.62
CA LEU A 30 3.25 9.86 4.95
C LEU A 30 2.29 10.95 5.46
N ASP A 31 2.64 12.21 5.26
CA ASP A 31 1.81 13.34 5.69
C ASP A 31 0.46 13.33 4.97
N GLU A 32 0.45 13.02 3.70
CA GLU A 32 -0.79 12.95 2.91
C GLU A 32 -1.70 11.83 3.39
N VAL A 33 -1.20 10.60 3.56
CA VAL A 33 -2.06 9.50 4.00
C VAL A 33 -2.54 9.69 5.44
N TYR A 34 -1.73 10.27 6.30
CA TYR A 34 -2.13 10.62 7.65
C TYR A 34 -3.29 11.64 7.64
N ARG A 35 -3.15 12.70 6.85
CA ARG A 35 -4.18 13.72 6.68
C ARG A 35 -5.48 13.16 6.10
N LEU A 36 -5.38 12.24 5.12
CA LEU A 36 -6.55 11.58 4.53
C LEU A 36 -7.26 10.64 5.50
N ALA A 37 -6.54 10.06 6.45
CA ALA A 37 -7.09 9.20 7.50
C ALA A 37 -7.66 9.98 8.69
N ASP A 38 -7.46 11.30 8.74
CA ASP A 38 -7.95 12.14 9.83
C ASP A 38 -9.48 12.25 9.83
N ASP A 39 -10.06 12.11 11.00
CA ASP A 39 -11.50 12.23 11.24
C ASP A 39 -11.71 12.59 12.71
N SER A 40 -12.66 13.46 12.99
CA SER A 40 -12.94 13.92 14.38
C SER A 40 -13.34 12.79 15.33
N ARG A 41 -13.78 11.65 14.81
CA ARG A 41 -14.16 10.46 15.59
C ARG A 41 -12.95 9.58 15.95
N ASN A 42 -11.77 9.84 15.38
CA ASN A 42 -10.60 9.00 15.61
C ASN A 42 -10.03 9.22 17.02
N GLY A 43 -9.80 8.11 17.73
CA GLY A 43 -8.88 8.06 18.86
C GLY A 43 -7.50 7.54 18.45
N ALA A 44 -7.39 6.91 17.26
CA ALA A 44 -6.14 6.37 16.74
C ALA A 44 -6.11 6.41 15.20
N ILE A 45 -4.92 6.66 14.67
CA ILE A 45 -4.59 6.41 13.27
C ILE A 45 -3.37 5.48 13.27
N VAL A 46 -3.50 4.31 12.63
CA VAL A 46 -2.39 3.39 12.43
C VAL A 46 -1.93 3.48 10.99
N VAL A 47 -0.65 3.74 10.78
CA VAL A 47 -0.03 3.77 9.45
C VAL A 47 1.00 2.65 9.36
N MET A 48 0.83 1.79 8.36
CA MET A 48 1.83 0.82 7.96
C MET A 48 2.54 1.33 6.71
N SER A 49 3.86 1.42 6.78
CA SER A 49 4.72 1.82 5.67
C SER A 49 5.58 0.63 5.24
N GLY A 50 5.35 0.13 4.02
CA GLY A 50 6.21 -0.87 3.40
C GLY A 50 7.36 -0.19 2.66
N MET A 51 8.57 -0.68 2.86
CA MET A 51 9.79 -0.08 2.32
C MET A 51 10.61 -1.09 1.52
N VAL A 52 11.45 -0.59 0.64
CA VAL A 52 12.40 -1.42 -0.11
C VAL A 52 13.61 -1.75 0.79
N ARG A 53 13.84 -3.04 1.03
CA ARG A 53 14.97 -3.55 1.82
C ARG A 53 16.23 -3.68 0.96
N ASP A 54 17.38 -3.66 1.59
CA ASP A 54 18.69 -3.84 0.94
C ASP A 54 19.07 -5.30 0.68
N ASN A 55 18.27 -6.25 1.17
CA ASN A 55 18.49 -7.68 0.96
C ASN A 55 17.19 -8.48 0.94
N THR A 56 17.23 -9.63 0.26
CA THR A 56 16.21 -10.67 0.32
C THR A 56 16.91 -12.00 0.56
N GLU A 57 16.62 -12.64 1.67
CA GLU A 57 17.24 -13.93 2.07
C GLU A 57 18.78 -13.89 2.05
N GLY A 58 19.36 -12.78 2.51
CA GLY A 58 20.81 -12.57 2.55
C GLY A 58 21.44 -12.15 1.23
N ARG A 59 20.65 -12.04 0.15
CA ARG A 59 21.13 -11.59 -1.16
C ARG A 59 20.92 -10.07 -1.31
N ALA A 60 21.98 -9.37 -1.69
CA ALA A 60 21.96 -7.91 -1.80
C ALA A 60 21.08 -7.42 -2.96
N VAL A 61 20.15 -6.52 -2.65
CA VAL A 61 19.22 -5.88 -3.57
C VAL A 61 19.70 -4.48 -3.92
N SER A 62 19.75 -4.13 -5.19
CA SER A 62 20.08 -2.77 -5.64
C SER A 62 18.87 -1.87 -5.74
N CYS A 63 17.76 -2.39 -6.26
CA CYS A 63 16.47 -1.69 -6.34
C CYS A 63 15.34 -2.69 -6.60
N LEU A 64 14.10 -2.24 -6.44
CA LEU A 64 12.91 -2.94 -6.89
C LEU A 64 12.22 -2.18 -8.02
N GLU A 65 11.48 -2.90 -8.84
CA GLU A 65 10.61 -2.33 -9.84
C GLU A 65 9.22 -2.95 -9.68
N TYR A 66 8.21 -2.11 -9.44
CA TYR A 66 6.84 -2.56 -9.25
C TYR A 66 6.02 -2.35 -10.50
N GLN A 67 5.20 -3.35 -10.85
CA GLN A 67 4.16 -3.25 -11.87
C GLN A 67 2.82 -3.68 -11.28
N ALA A 68 1.74 -3.03 -11.72
CA ALA A 68 0.39 -3.33 -11.30
C ALA A 68 -0.55 -3.34 -12.49
N TYR A 69 -1.53 -4.25 -12.46
CA TYR A 69 -2.73 -4.11 -13.27
C TYR A 69 -3.69 -3.19 -12.51
N GLU A 70 -3.58 -1.90 -12.76
CA GLU A 70 -4.17 -0.85 -11.92
C GLU A 70 -5.68 -0.97 -11.73
N PRO A 71 -6.52 -1.16 -12.77
CA PRO A 71 -7.97 -1.24 -12.58
C PRO A 71 -8.37 -2.35 -11.62
N MET A 72 -7.77 -3.54 -11.76
CA MET A 72 -8.06 -4.67 -10.88
C MET A 72 -7.47 -4.47 -9.48
N ALA A 73 -6.28 -3.89 -9.37
CA ALA A 73 -5.66 -3.61 -8.08
C ALA A 73 -6.51 -2.62 -7.26
N LEU A 74 -7.04 -1.57 -7.90
CA LEU A 74 -7.95 -0.61 -7.24
C LEU A 74 -9.25 -1.28 -6.80
N GLU A 75 -9.81 -2.20 -7.58
CA GLU A 75 -10.98 -2.98 -7.17
C GLU A 75 -10.67 -3.88 -5.97
N VAL A 76 -9.48 -4.47 -5.90
CA VAL A 76 -9.03 -5.22 -4.72
C VAL A 76 -8.96 -4.31 -3.50
N PHE A 77 -8.43 -3.09 -3.62
CA PHE A 77 -8.38 -2.12 -2.51
C PHE A 77 -9.79 -1.77 -1.99
N LYS A 78 -10.74 -1.56 -2.90
CA LYS A 78 -12.16 -1.33 -2.53
C LYS A 78 -12.76 -2.54 -1.80
N THR A 79 -12.50 -3.74 -2.28
CA THR A 79 -12.97 -4.98 -1.65
C THR A 79 -12.41 -5.13 -0.26
N ILE A 80 -11.12 -4.85 -0.05
CA ILE A 80 -10.47 -4.83 1.27
C ILE A 80 -11.18 -3.85 2.20
N ALA A 81 -11.45 -2.63 1.74
CA ALA A 81 -12.15 -1.63 2.54
C ALA A 81 -13.57 -2.09 2.93
N THR A 82 -14.29 -2.69 2.01
CA THR A 82 -15.62 -3.25 2.29
C THR A 82 -15.56 -4.36 3.36
N GLN A 83 -14.61 -5.27 3.25
CA GLN A 83 -14.39 -6.34 4.23
C GLN A 83 -14.00 -5.80 5.60
N ILE A 84 -13.13 -4.79 5.64
CA ILE A 84 -12.74 -4.12 6.89
C ILE A 84 -13.97 -3.53 7.58
N ARG A 85 -14.81 -2.80 6.86
CA ARG A 85 -16.00 -2.16 7.42
C ARG A 85 -17.05 -3.16 7.87
N GLN A 86 -17.11 -4.34 7.29
CA GLN A 86 -17.97 -5.43 7.76
C GLN A 86 -17.48 -6.04 9.07
N GLN A 87 -16.18 -6.13 9.27
CA GLN A 87 -15.55 -6.77 10.41
C GLN A 87 -15.30 -5.79 11.58
N TRP A 88 -14.89 -4.56 11.27
CA TRP A 88 -14.64 -3.49 12.25
C TRP A 88 -15.50 -2.28 11.89
N THR A 89 -16.72 -2.29 12.39
CA THR A 89 -17.78 -1.33 11.99
C THR A 89 -17.50 0.11 12.39
N ASP A 90 -16.59 0.34 13.35
CA ASP A 90 -16.24 1.69 13.84
C ASP A 90 -15.08 2.34 13.06
N VAL A 91 -14.47 1.64 12.11
CA VAL A 91 -13.43 2.22 11.25
C VAL A 91 -13.96 3.44 10.50
N THR A 92 -13.27 4.56 10.63
CA THR A 92 -13.70 5.84 10.06
C THR A 92 -13.16 6.08 8.66
N ARG A 93 -11.84 5.89 8.48
CA ARG A 93 -11.13 6.14 7.22
C ARG A 93 -10.19 5.00 6.88
N ILE A 94 -10.14 4.66 5.60
CA ILE A 94 -9.22 3.66 5.05
C ILE A 94 -8.48 4.28 3.89
N VAL A 95 -7.15 4.30 3.98
CA VAL A 95 -6.27 4.84 2.93
C VAL A 95 -5.31 3.73 2.49
N ILE A 96 -5.26 3.45 1.19
CA ILE A 96 -4.32 2.48 0.61
C ILE A 96 -3.67 3.11 -0.61
N HIS A 97 -2.38 3.41 -0.51
CA HIS A 97 -1.57 3.93 -1.61
C HIS A 97 -0.46 2.95 -1.94
N HIS A 98 -0.27 2.64 -3.21
CA HIS A 98 0.84 1.82 -3.70
C HIS A 98 1.60 2.55 -4.80
N ARG A 99 2.93 2.47 -4.75
CA ARG A 99 3.79 3.04 -5.78
C ARG A 99 4.18 1.98 -6.80
N THR A 100 4.26 2.37 -8.07
CA THR A 100 4.77 1.55 -9.18
C THR A 100 6.01 2.20 -9.78
N GLY A 101 6.71 1.46 -10.64
CA GLY A 101 7.97 1.89 -11.24
C GLY A 101 9.18 1.50 -10.38
N LYS A 102 10.30 2.12 -10.66
CA LYS A 102 11.57 1.83 -9.99
C LYS A 102 11.66 2.53 -8.64
N LEU A 103 11.95 1.75 -7.60
CA LEU A 103 12.17 2.22 -6.24
C LEU A 103 13.57 1.81 -5.76
N LEU A 104 14.26 2.77 -5.14
CA LEU A 104 15.55 2.54 -4.51
C LEU A 104 15.36 1.98 -3.10
N VAL A 105 16.41 1.37 -2.56
CA VAL A 105 16.45 0.92 -1.15
C VAL A 105 16.09 2.09 -0.23
N GLY A 106 15.18 1.83 0.74
CA GLY A 106 14.69 2.82 1.68
C GLY A 106 13.49 3.63 1.20
N GLU A 107 13.08 3.52 -0.07
CA GLU A 107 11.89 4.20 -0.56
C GLU A 107 10.61 3.43 -0.17
N ILE A 108 9.53 4.18 0.00
CA ILE A 108 8.23 3.64 0.41
C ILE A 108 7.51 3.08 -0.81
N SER A 109 7.10 1.81 -0.74
CA SER A 109 6.34 1.13 -1.79
C SER A 109 4.84 1.13 -1.57
N VAL A 110 4.41 1.07 -0.32
CA VAL A 110 2.99 1.01 0.06
C VAL A 110 2.76 1.73 1.38
N LEU A 111 1.64 2.42 1.46
CA LEU A 111 1.13 3.03 2.69
C LEU A 111 -0.30 2.57 2.91
N VAL A 112 -0.58 2.08 4.10
CA VAL A 112 -1.93 1.78 4.58
C VAL A 112 -2.17 2.58 5.84
N ALA A 113 -3.22 3.39 5.86
CA ALA A 113 -3.62 4.16 7.04
C ALA A 113 -5.06 3.86 7.40
N ILE A 114 -5.29 3.57 8.68
CA ILE A 114 -6.62 3.25 9.23
C ILE A 114 -6.91 4.20 10.38
N GLY A 115 -8.00 4.96 10.25
CA GLY A 115 -8.58 5.75 11.34
C GLY A 115 -9.67 4.97 12.08
N CYS A 116 -9.66 5.03 13.40
CA CYS A 116 -10.62 4.33 14.23
C CYS A 116 -10.76 5.01 15.60
N PRO A 117 -11.92 4.93 16.29
CA PRO A 117 -12.06 5.43 17.65
C PRO A 117 -11.10 4.78 18.65
N HIS A 118 -10.76 3.50 18.47
CA HIS A 118 -9.92 2.72 19.38
C HIS A 118 -8.75 2.04 18.64
N ARG A 119 -7.55 2.09 19.26
CA ARG A 119 -6.31 1.58 18.68
C ARG A 119 -6.31 0.09 18.37
N GLY A 120 -6.96 -0.74 19.17
CA GLY A 120 -6.99 -2.19 18.96
C GLY A 120 -7.55 -2.55 17.59
N GLU A 121 -8.69 -2.04 17.25
CA GLU A 121 -9.35 -2.25 15.96
C GLU A 121 -8.55 -1.62 14.81
N ALA A 122 -7.93 -0.46 15.04
CA ALA A 122 -7.08 0.19 14.04
C ALA A 122 -5.86 -0.68 13.68
N PHE A 123 -5.18 -1.28 14.66
CA PHE A 123 -4.09 -2.22 14.42
C PHE A 123 -4.54 -3.48 13.67
N GLU A 124 -5.65 -4.08 14.10
CA GLU A 124 -6.19 -5.29 13.47
C GLU A 124 -6.60 -5.03 12.01
N ALA A 125 -7.33 -3.94 11.76
CA ALA A 125 -7.77 -3.58 10.42
C ALA A 125 -6.59 -3.24 9.50
N CYS A 126 -5.57 -2.56 10.00
CA CYS A 126 -4.38 -2.23 9.23
C CYS A 126 -3.61 -3.50 8.84
N ARG A 127 -3.42 -4.43 9.76
CA ARG A 127 -2.80 -5.73 9.48
C ARG A 127 -3.60 -6.52 8.45
N TYR A 128 -4.90 -6.59 8.61
CA TYR A 128 -5.79 -7.26 7.65
C TYR A 128 -5.64 -6.65 6.25
N ALA A 129 -5.60 -5.32 6.17
CA ALA A 129 -5.47 -4.61 4.89
C ALA A 129 -4.18 -4.99 4.16
N ILE A 130 -3.04 -4.91 4.82
CA ILE A 130 -1.75 -5.21 4.17
C ILE A 130 -1.60 -6.68 3.83
N ASP A 131 -2.01 -7.59 4.71
CA ASP A 131 -1.95 -9.03 4.47
C ASP A 131 -2.82 -9.41 3.25
N THR A 132 -4.06 -8.91 3.21
CA THR A 132 -5.00 -9.19 2.12
C THR A 132 -4.51 -8.58 0.80
N LEU A 133 -3.97 -7.36 0.83
CA LEU A 133 -3.40 -6.71 -0.33
C LEU A 133 -2.28 -7.54 -0.95
N LYS A 134 -1.35 -8.00 -0.12
CA LYS A 134 -0.21 -8.80 -0.58
C LYS A 134 -0.62 -10.13 -1.20
N HIS A 135 -1.68 -10.77 -0.69
CA HIS A 135 -2.16 -12.03 -1.23
C HIS A 135 -3.03 -11.89 -2.49
N ASN A 136 -3.76 -10.79 -2.65
CA ASN A 136 -4.82 -10.69 -3.65
C ASN A 136 -4.60 -9.61 -4.72
N ALA A 137 -3.80 -8.59 -4.46
CA ALA A 137 -3.61 -7.52 -5.43
C ALA A 137 -2.74 -7.98 -6.61
N PRO A 138 -3.15 -7.70 -7.86
CA PRO A 138 -2.35 -8.00 -9.05
C PRO A 138 -1.21 -7.00 -9.19
N ILE A 139 -0.24 -7.12 -8.32
CA ILE A 139 0.98 -6.32 -8.24
C ILE A 139 2.18 -7.25 -8.19
N TRP A 140 3.18 -6.97 -9.01
CA TRP A 140 4.42 -7.74 -9.10
C TRP A 140 5.60 -6.84 -8.85
N LYS A 141 6.67 -7.41 -8.28
CA LYS A 141 7.96 -6.74 -8.12
C LYS A 141 9.05 -7.49 -8.86
N LYS A 142 9.92 -6.74 -9.52
CA LYS A 142 11.18 -7.23 -10.06
C LYS A 142 12.29 -6.83 -9.11
N GLU A 143 12.93 -7.83 -8.52
CA GLU A 143 14.09 -7.61 -7.68
C GLU A 143 15.33 -7.51 -8.57
N HIS A 144 16.02 -6.37 -8.50
CA HIS A 144 17.31 -6.18 -9.15
C HIS A 144 18.41 -6.43 -8.13
N TRP A 145 19.21 -7.45 -8.40
CA TRP A 145 20.30 -7.86 -7.53
C TRP A 145 21.56 -7.06 -7.82
N GLU A 146 22.43 -6.92 -6.83
CA GLU A 146 23.71 -6.19 -7.03
C GLU A 146 24.66 -6.87 -8.04
N ASP A 147 24.49 -8.16 -8.31
CA ASP A 147 25.23 -8.89 -9.33
C ASP A 147 24.80 -8.57 -10.77
N GLY A 148 23.80 -7.70 -10.94
CA GLY A 148 23.24 -7.29 -12.23
C GLY A 148 22.11 -8.17 -12.78
N SER A 149 21.78 -9.28 -12.11
CA SER A 149 20.63 -10.13 -12.46
C SER A 149 19.34 -9.56 -11.88
N SER A 150 18.20 -10.10 -12.31
CA SER A 150 16.88 -9.70 -11.81
C SER A 150 15.89 -10.85 -11.83
N THR A 151 14.88 -10.79 -10.96
CA THR A 151 13.84 -11.80 -10.83
C THR A 151 12.49 -11.15 -10.60
N TRP A 152 11.46 -11.55 -11.36
CA TRP A 152 10.07 -11.17 -11.12
C TRP A 152 9.43 -12.08 -10.09
N VAL A 153 8.74 -11.48 -9.09
CA VAL A 153 7.97 -12.20 -8.07
C VAL A 153 6.65 -11.51 -7.79
N SER A 154 5.64 -12.27 -7.36
CA SER A 154 4.42 -11.69 -6.79
C SER A 154 4.75 -11.04 -5.44
N ILE A 155 4.08 -9.94 -5.09
CA ILE A 155 4.34 -9.24 -3.83
C ILE A 155 4.07 -10.09 -2.58
N GLY A 156 3.24 -11.12 -2.68
CA GLY A 156 2.96 -12.07 -1.58
C GLY A 156 3.89 -13.28 -1.51
N ALA A 157 4.72 -13.52 -2.52
CA ALA A 157 5.51 -14.76 -2.64
C ALA A 157 6.60 -14.93 -1.58
N CYS A 158 7.04 -13.87 -0.93
CA CYS A 158 8.10 -13.90 0.09
C CYS A 158 7.59 -14.20 1.51
N GLU A 159 6.29 -14.42 1.70
CA GLU A 159 5.67 -14.61 3.01
C GLU A 159 5.13 -16.03 3.22
N GLU A 160 5.23 -16.90 2.22
CA GLU A 160 4.72 -18.29 2.30
C GLU A 160 5.69 -19.27 2.95
N GLU A 161 6.84 -18.82 3.46
CA GLU A 161 7.86 -19.67 4.06
C GLU A 161 7.99 -19.51 5.59
N GLU A 162 6.93 -19.11 6.29
CA GLU A 162 6.88 -19.18 7.75
C GLU A 162 6.00 -20.34 8.24
#